data_2c479d591677b1fac65413713ca856af
#
_entry.id   2c479d591677b1fac65413713ca856af
#
_cell.length_a   1.000
_cell.length_b   1.000
_cell.length_c   1.000
_cell.angle_alpha   90.00
_cell.angle_beta   90.00
_cell.angle_gamma   90.00
#
_symmetry.space_group_name_H-M   'P 1'
#
loop_
_entity.id
_entity.type
_entity.pdbx_description
1 polymer ?
#
loop_
_entity_poly.entity_id
_entity_poly.type
_entity_poly.pdbx_seq_one_letter_code
_entity_poly.pdbx_strand_id
1 'polypeptide(L)'
;MLKYFKHLSIRLFFVLLGILLLLTAWSLVYAKQHVLLLLTASLLVLGALAWWLARSISRIRRYAEAMAANRPAAQPQFGDSYLYRLVHAVAHLRDELDHRQHIENYVLGLTHELKTPLTAQQAALELLQDSPLSPDQQQLLDRIRRNTQKQKQLIARLLELARLENRDSLQSTQTVDLANLAVQAAQESRAALQAKQLHIALNCPPRAVQGDPLLLRQAIDNLLYNAIDFAETGSEIRLSLTRSRNRTELAVYNQGSPVPDYALVKIPQRFYSLPRADGSRSSGLGLSFTTEIMRLHHGRLMLANRENGVEARLVFPDVKEAT
;
A
#
# COMPACT_ATOMS: atom_id res chain seq x y z
N MET A 1 -1.00 -20.50 11.08
CA MET A 1 -2.04 -21.44 10.58
C MET A 1 -1.60 -22.92 10.61
N LEU A 2 -0.42 -23.32 10.17
CA LEU A 2 0.04 -24.72 10.21
C LEU A 2 0.07 -25.35 11.63
N LYS A 3 0.34 -24.58 12.67
CA LYS A 3 0.34 -25.07 14.07
C LYS A 3 -1.06 -25.47 14.56
N TYR A 4 -2.12 -24.79 14.13
CA TYR A 4 -3.50 -25.13 14.52
C TYR A 4 -4.03 -26.38 13.82
N PHE A 5 -3.62 -26.63 12.57
CA PHE A 5 -3.96 -27.84 11.83
C PHE A 5 -3.32 -29.11 12.44
N LYS A 6 -2.09 -28.99 12.90
CA LYS A 6 -1.42 -30.07 13.63
C LYS A 6 -2.14 -30.41 14.95
N HIS A 7 -2.66 -29.40 15.65
CA HIS A 7 -3.39 -29.60 16.91
C HIS A 7 -4.79 -30.20 16.71
N LEU A 8 -5.48 -29.91 15.63
CA LEU A 8 -6.83 -30.45 15.37
C LEU A 8 -6.76 -31.92 14.97
N SER A 9 -5.87 -32.31 14.08
CA SER A 9 -5.64 -33.71 13.68
C SER A 9 -5.11 -34.54 14.83
N ILE A 10 -4.24 -34.00 15.67
CA ILE A 10 -3.73 -34.63 16.87
C ILE A 10 -4.85 -34.84 17.91
N ARG A 11 -5.69 -33.85 18.16
CA ARG A 11 -6.85 -33.94 19.07
C ARG A 11 -7.85 -34.99 18.59
N LEU A 12 -8.16 -35.00 17.29
CA LEU A 12 -9.04 -36.00 16.70
C LEU A 12 -8.48 -37.40 16.81
N PHE A 13 -7.16 -37.57 16.59
CA PHE A 13 -6.44 -38.81 16.77
C PHE A 13 -6.53 -39.30 18.21
N PHE A 14 -6.29 -38.45 19.22
CA PHE A 14 -6.38 -38.85 20.63
C PHE A 14 -7.81 -39.16 21.07
N VAL A 15 -8.81 -38.47 20.57
CA VAL A 15 -10.22 -38.79 20.83
C VAL A 15 -10.59 -40.14 20.25
N LEU A 16 -10.20 -40.42 19.01
CA LEU A 16 -10.44 -41.73 18.37
C LEU A 16 -9.68 -42.85 19.04
N LEU A 17 -8.44 -42.61 19.46
CA LEU A 17 -7.65 -43.57 20.24
C LEU A 17 -8.31 -43.85 21.58
N GLY A 18 -8.84 -42.83 22.26
CA GLY A 18 -9.59 -42.95 23.51
C GLY A 18 -10.87 -43.77 23.37
N ILE A 19 -11.65 -43.52 22.31
CA ILE A 19 -12.84 -44.32 21.99
C ILE A 19 -12.48 -45.78 21.69
N LEU A 20 -11.42 -46.02 20.92
CA LEU A 20 -10.94 -47.37 20.61
C LEU A 20 -10.51 -48.12 21.87
N LEU A 21 -9.77 -47.47 22.79
CA LEU A 21 -9.34 -48.04 24.06
C LEU A 21 -10.54 -48.31 24.99
N LEU A 22 -11.54 -47.47 25.03
CA LEU A 22 -12.78 -47.69 25.79
C LEU A 22 -13.59 -48.85 25.22
N LEU A 23 -13.73 -48.95 23.90
CA LEU A 23 -14.41 -50.07 23.23
C LEU A 23 -13.67 -51.42 23.47
N THR A 24 -12.34 -51.40 23.41
CA THR A 24 -11.55 -52.62 23.69
C THR A 24 -11.62 -53.01 25.16
N ALA A 25 -11.56 -52.08 26.11
CA ALA A 25 -11.71 -52.35 27.55
C ALA A 25 -13.11 -52.90 27.88
N TRP A 26 -14.16 -52.27 27.29
CA TRP A 26 -15.55 -52.77 27.47
C TRP A 26 -15.74 -54.16 26.88
N SER A 27 -15.14 -54.46 25.73
CA SER A 27 -15.18 -55.78 25.09
C SER A 27 -14.48 -56.86 25.91
N LEU A 28 -13.39 -56.52 26.59
CA LEU A 28 -12.66 -57.46 27.49
C LEU A 28 -13.46 -57.82 28.74
N VAL A 29 -14.30 -56.93 29.26
CA VAL A 29 -15.10 -57.12 30.47
C VAL A 29 -16.41 -57.87 30.20
N TYR A 30 -17.08 -57.62 29.06
CA TYR A 30 -18.45 -58.07 28.86
C TYR A 30 -18.69 -59.13 27.78
N ALA A 31 -17.75 -59.41 26.86
CA ALA A 31 -18.09 -60.29 25.72
C ALA A 31 -16.91 -61.03 25.09
N LYS A 32 -16.50 -62.15 25.64
CA LYS A 32 -15.56 -63.08 24.95
C LYS A 32 -16.01 -63.50 23.54
N GLN A 33 -17.32 -63.48 23.24
CA GLN A 33 -17.89 -63.92 21.93
C GLN A 33 -17.96 -62.83 20.86
N HIS A 34 -17.89 -61.56 21.21
CA HIS A 34 -18.07 -60.44 20.24
C HIS A 34 -16.81 -59.59 20.02
N VAL A 35 -15.68 -59.95 20.60
CA VAL A 35 -14.41 -59.20 20.50
C VAL A 35 -13.96 -59.05 19.05
N LEU A 36 -14.07 -60.09 18.25
CA LEU A 36 -13.66 -60.08 16.85
C LEU A 36 -14.57 -59.17 16.01
N LEU A 37 -15.87 -59.16 16.28
CA LEU A 37 -16.87 -58.30 15.59
C LEU A 37 -16.66 -56.81 15.91
N LEU A 38 -16.36 -56.47 17.16
CA LEU A 38 -16.07 -55.09 17.58
C LEU A 38 -14.74 -54.58 17.02
N LEU A 39 -13.72 -55.43 16.95
CA LEU A 39 -12.43 -55.10 16.35
C LEU A 39 -12.54 -54.84 14.84
N THR A 40 -13.29 -55.70 14.10
CA THR A 40 -13.51 -55.51 12.67
C THR A 40 -14.37 -54.26 12.39
N ALA A 41 -15.40 -53.99 13.19
CA ALA A 41 -16.22 -52.80 13.06
C ALA A 41 -15.41 -51.51 13.34
N SER A 42 -14.59 -51.51 14.39
CA SER A 42 -13.74 -50.34 14.68
C SER A 42 -12.67 -50.10 13.61
N LEU A 43 -12.08 -51.17 13.03
CA LEU A 43 -11.13 -51.06 11.92
C LEU A 43 -11.79 -50.50 10.65
N LEU A 44 -13.04 -50.91 10.36
CA LEU A 44 -13.82 -50.36 9.24
C LEU A 44 -14.17 -48.89 9.41
N VAL A 45 -14.55 -48.48 10.62
CA VAL A 45 -14.84 -47.07 10.92
C VAL A 45 -13.57 -46.22 10.80
N LEU A 46 -12.43 -46.67 11.33
CA LEU A 46 -11.15 -46.00 11.19
C LEU A 46 -10.69 -45.91 9.74
N GLY A 47 -10.84 -46.99 8.96
CA GLY A 47 -10.54 -47.03 7.53
C GLY A 47 -11.42 -46.03 6.72
N ALA A 48 -12.72 -46.02 7.00
CA ALA A 48 -13.67 -45.07 6.37
C ALA A 48 -13.34 -43.62 6.69
N LEU A 49 -12.98 -43.36 7.96
CA LEU A 49 -12.60 -42.01 8.40
C LEU A 49 -11.29 -41.54 7.76
N ALA A 50 -10.28 -42.41 7.74
CA ALA A 50 -8.98 -42.15 7.12
C ALA A 50 -9.14 -41.91 5.61
N TRP A 51 -9.95 -42.72 4.94
CA TRP A 51 -10.29 -42.55 3.52
C TRP A 51 -11.03 -41.24 3.26
N TRP A 52 -12.02 -40.90 4.09
CA TRP A 52 -12.77 -39.62 3.97
C TRP A 52 -11.84 -38.43 4.17
N LEU A 53 -10.95 -38.46 5.16
CA LEU A 53 -9.97 -37.41 5.43
C LEU A 53 -8.96 -37.26 4.28
N ALA A 54 -8.39 -38.36 3.80
CA ALA A 54 -7.47 -38.37 2.67
C ALA A 54 -8.13 -37.81 1.39
N ARG A 55 -9.39 -38.18 1.14
CA ARG A 55 -10.17 -37.72 0.00
C ARG A 55 -10.49 -36.20 0.13
N SER A 56 -10.75 -35.72 1.34
CA SER A 56 -11.02 -34.30 1.59
C SER A 56 -9.77 -33.45 1.41
N ILE A 57 -8.62 -33.89 1.94
CA ILE A 57 -7.32 -33.23 1.77
C ILE A 57 -6.91 -33.23 0.28
N SER A 58 -7.09 -34.35 -0.43
CA SER A 58 -6.73 -34.43 -1.84
C SER A 58 -7.61 -33.54 -2.75
N ARG A 59 -8.85 -33.26 -2.36
CA ARG A 59 -9.73 -32.29 -3.06
C ARG A 59 -9.24 -30.86 -2.87
N ILE A 60 -8.86 -30.48 -1.63
CA ILE A 60 -8.31 -29.15 -1.33
C ILE A 60 -6.98 -28.96 -2.07
N ARG A 61 -6.11 -29.96 -2.04
CA ARG A 61 -4.81 -29.92 -2.72
C ARG A 61 -4.98 -29.73 -4.23
N ARG A 62 -5.85 -30.53 -4.88
CA ARG A 62 -6.12 -30.38 -6.33
C ARG A 62 -6.72 -29.02 -6.68
N TYR A 63 -7.59 -28.49 -5.84
CA TYR A 63 -8.13 -27.14 -6.01
C TYR A 63 -7.03 -26.08 -5.91
N ALA A 64 -6.16 -26.16 -4.90
CA ALA A 64 -5.02 -25.26 -4.74
C ALA A 64 -4.00 -25.36 -5.89
N GLU A 65 -3.70 -26.59 -6.35
CA GLU A 65 -2.81 -26.82 -7.51
C GLU A 65 -3.41 -26.30 -8.82
N ALA A 66 -4.72 -26.47 -9.05
CA ALA A 66 -5.41 -25.91 -10.22
C ALA A 66 -5.44 -24.38 -10.16
N MET A 67 -5.63 -23.81 -9.00
CA MET A 67 -5.54 -22.35 -8.77
C MET A 67 -4.13 -21.82 -9.05
N ALA A 68 -3.10 -22.48 -8.53
CA ALA A 68 -1.71 -22.11 -8.79
C ALA A 68 -1.31 -22.20 -10.28
N ALA A 69 -1.96 -23.10 -11.02
CA ALA A 69 -1.77 -23.27 -12.46
C ALA A 69 -2.69 -22.38 -13.33
N ASN A 70 -3.41 -21.44 -12.71
CA ASN A 70 -4.39 -20.55 -13.37
C ASN A 70 -5.47 -21.29 -14.21
N ARG A 71 -5.90 -22.47 -13.76
CA ARG A 71 -6.93 -23.28 -14.42
C ARG A 71 -8.28 -23.11 -13.73
N PRO A 72 -9.39 -23.02 -14.48
CA PRO A 72 -10.72 -22.97 -13.89
C PRO A 72 -10.98 -24.25 -13.11
N ALA A 73 -11.24 -24.15 -11.83
CA ALA A 73 -11.59 -25.27 -10.96
C ALA A 73 -12.84 -24.94 -10.15
N ALA A 74 -13.79 -25.88 -10.13
CA ALA A 74 -15.00 -25.73 -9.33
C ALA A 74 -14.63 -25.76 -7.83
N GLN A 75 -15.23 -24.86 -7.06
CA GLN A 75 -15.04 -24.82 -5.61
C GLN A 75 -15.52 -26.12 -4.99
N PRO A 76 -14.68 -26.82 -4.20
CA PRO A 76 -15.10 -28.03 -3.51
C PRO A 76 -16.14 -27.67 -2.44
N GLN A 77 -17.31 -28.31 -2.50
CA GLN A 77 -18.35 -28.18 -1.48
C GLN A 77 -18.03 -29.11 -0.30
N PHE A 78 -17.89 -28.53 0.88
CA PHE A 78 -17.69 -29.27 2.14
C PHE A 78 -18.86 -29.00 3.08
N GLY A 79 -19.37 -30.06 3.74
CA GLY A 79 -20.40 -29.93 4.77
C GLY A 79 -19.84 -29.36 6.09
N ASP A 80 -18.53 -29.19 6.21
CA ASP A 80 -17.86 -28.69 7.42
C ASP A 80 -17.55 -27.19 7.30
N SER A 81 -18.00 -26.43 8.28
CA SER A 81 -17.85 -24.98 8.37
C SER A 81 -16.39 -24.50 8.40
N TYR A 82 -15.43 -25.29 8.87
CA TYR A 82 -13.99 -24.90 8.91
C TYR A 82 -13.30 -25.05 7.55
N LEU A 83 -13.55 -26.17 6.86
CA LEU A 83 -13.00 -26.39 5.53
C LEU A 83 -13.61 -25.44 4.51
N TYR A 84 -14.88 -25.13 4.64
CA TYR A 84 -15.55 -24.09 3.84
C TYR A 84 -14.90 -22.72 4.01
N ARG A 85 -14.63 -22.29 5.26
CA ARG A 85 -13.96 -21.01 5.52
C ARG A 85 -12.55 -20.95 4.96
N LEU A 86 -11.80 -22.06 5.01
CA LEU A 86 -10.46 -22.12 4.43
C LEU A 86 -10.50 -21.99 2.91
N VAL A 87 -11.39 -22.72 2.24
CA VAL A 87 -11.56 -22.64 0.77
C VAL A 87 -12.00 -21.22 0.37
N HIS A 88 -12.91 -20.63 1.12
CA HIS A 88 -13.37 -19.25 0.88
C HIS A 88 -12.26 -18.22 1.07
N ALA A 89 -11.42 -18.38 2.11
CA ALA A 89 -10.26 -17.51 2.34
C ALA A 89 -9.23 -17.62 1.19
N VAL A 90 -8.98 -18.83 0.70
CA VAL A 90 -8.07 -19.06 -0.45
C VAL A 90 -8.67 -18.48 -1.74
N ALA A 91 -9.97 -18.63 -1.96
CA ALA A 91 -10.66 -18.04 -3.12
C ALA A 91 -10.61 -16.50 -3.07
N HIS A 92 -10.86 -15.91 -1.91
CA HIS A 92 -10.77 -14.45 -1.71
C HIS A 92 -9.35 -13.91 -1.95
N LEU A 93 -8.32 -14.61 -1.46
CA LEU A 93 -6.93 -14.25 -1.74
C LEU A 93 -6.61 -14.29 -3.24
N ARG A 94 -7.17 -15.26 -3.96
CA ARG A 94 -7.00 -15.33 -5.41
C ARG A 94 -7.66 -14.16 -6.11
N ASP A 95 -8.94 -13.90 -5.80
CA ASP A 95 -9.68 -12.78 -6.40
C ASP A 95 -8.95 -11.46 -6.16
N GLU A 96 -8.31 -11.31 -4.99
CA GLU A 96 -7.50 -10.14 -4.67
C GLU A 96 -6.20 -10.07 -5.47
N LEU A 97 -5.53 -11.22 -5.69
CA LEU A 97 -4.33 -11.30 -6.54
C LEU A 97 -4.66 -11.09 -8.03
N ASP A 98 -5.72 -11.71 -8.54
CA ASP A 98 -6.18 -11.53 -9.92
C ASP A 98 -6.60 -10.08 -10.17
N HIS A 99 -7.27 -9.44 -9.20
CA HIS A 99 -7.64 -8.02 -9.26
C HIS A 99 -6.41 -7.11 -9.34
N ARG A 100 -5.37 -7.37 -8.55
CA ARG A 100 -4.10 -6.63 -8.59
C ARG A 100 -3.39 -6.78 -9.94
N GLN A 101 -3.31 -7.98 -10.46
CA GLN A 101 -2.67 -8.25 -11.75
C GLN A 101 -3.43 -7.59 -12.93
N HIS A 102 -4.76 -7.55 -12.84
CA HIS A 102 -5.59 -6.80 -13.78
C HIS A 102 -5.34 -5.29 -13.69
N ILE A 103 -5.19 -4.71 -12.49
CA ILE A 103 -4.89 -3.29 -12.31
C ILE A 103 -3.49 -2.97 -12.85
N GLU A 104 -2.48 -3.80 -12.59
CA GLU A 104 -1.13 -3.58 -13.15
C GLU A 104 -1.14 -3.58 -14.69
N ASN A 105 -1.79 -4.57 -15.30
CA ASN A 105 -1.92 -4.65 -16.76
C ASN A 105 -2.71 -3.48 -17.32
N TYR A 106 -3.78 -3.06 -16.63
CA TYR A 106 -4.58 -1.89 -16.99
C TYR A 106 -3.75 -0.59 -16.90
N VAL A 107 -2.99 -0.40 -15.83
CA VAL A 107 -2.11 0.76 -15.65
C VAL A 107 -1.02 0.79 -16.72
N LEU A 108 -0.41 -0.37 -17.05
CA LEU A 108 0.57 -0.47 -18.12
C LEU A 108 -0.05 -0.16 -19.50
N GLY A 109 -1.23 -0.70 -19.78
CA GLY A 109 -1.98 -0.43 -21.02
C GLY A 109 -2.33 1.06 -21.15
N LEU A 110 -2.91 1.66 -20.10
CA LEU A 110 -3.20 3.09 -20.07
C LEU A 110 -1.95 3.94 -20.27
N THR A 111 -0.81 3.50 -19.72
CA THR A 111 0.47 4.23 -19.89
C THR A 111 0.81 4.36 -21.37
N HIS A 112 0.72 3.27 -22.12
CA HIS A 112 0.99 3.26 -23.56
C HIS A 112 -0.04 4.07 -24.35
N GLU A 113 -1.31 3.90 -24.04
CA GLU A 113 -2.40 4.61 -24.74
C GLU A 113 -2.40 6.13 -24.48
N LEU A 114 -1.97 6.58 -23.29
CA LEU A 114 -1.87 8.00 -22.99
C LEU A 114 -0.55 8.63 -23.45
N LYS A 115 0.54 7.88 -23.49
CA LYS A 115 1.85 8.37 -23.96
C LYS A 115 1.83 8.70 -25.44
N THR A 116 1.16 7.88 -26.27
CA THR A 116 1.10 8.02 -27.72
C THR A 116 0.51 9.37 -28.17
N PRO A 117 -0.72 9.78 -27.75
CA PRO A 117 -1.29 11.06 -28.15
C PRO A 117 -0.50 12.26 -27.60
N LEU A 118 0.08 12.14 -26.39
CA LEU A 118 0.92 13.20 -25.83
C LEU A 118 2.22 13.39 -26.62
N THR A 119 2.83 12.30 -27.09
CA THR A 119 4.03 12.37 -27.94
C THR A 119 3.67 13.00 -29.29
N ALA A 120 2.54 12.64 -29.89
CA ALA A 120 2.07 13.24 -31.12
C ALA A 120 1.79 14.75 -30.97
N GLN A 121 1.16 15.16 -29.84
CA GLN A 121 0.96 16.58 -29.53
C GLN A 121 2.28 17.34 -29.37
N GLN A 122 3.28 16.74 -28.72
CA GLN A 122 4.61 17.34 -28.59
C GLN A 122 5.29 17.53 -29.95
N ALA A 123 5.28 16.49 -30.80
CA ALA A 123 5.86 16.55 -32.12
C ALA A 123 5.18 17.64 -32.99
N ALA A 124 3.85 17.74 -32.92
CA ALA A 124 3.12 18.80 -33.62
C ALA A 124 3.48 20.21 -33.11
N LEU A 125 3.68 20.36 -31.80
CA LEU A 125 4.11 21.63 -31.20
C LEU A 125 5.55 21.98 -31.58
N GLU A 126 6.44 21.01 -31.71
CA GLU A 126 7.83 21.19 -32.17
C GLU A 126 7.86 21.64 -33.64
N LEU A 127 7.10 21.00 -34.52
CA LEU A 127 6.99 21.38 -35.93
C LEU A 127 6.44 22.79 -36.13
N LEU A 128 5.46 23.21 -35.30
CA LEU A 128 4.91 24.56 -35.36
C LEU A 128 5.90 25.64 -34.91
N GLN A 129 6.92 25.31 -34.12
CA GLN A 129 7.94 26.27 -33.68
C GLN A 129 8.86 26.74 -34.81
N ASP A 130 9.10 25.87 -35.78
CA ASP A 130 9.96 26.17 -36.92
C ASP A 130 9.26 27.00 -38.01
N SER A 131 7.96 27.28 -37.79
CA SER A 131 7.16 28.08 -38.73
C SER A 131 7.17 29.55 -38.33
N PRO A 132 7.11 30.53 -39.27
CA PRO A 132 6.95 31.92 -38.96
C PRO A 132 5.57 32.15 -38.36
N LEU A 133 5.51 32.47 -37.05
CA LEU A 133 4.29 32.71 -36.31
C LEU A 133 4.13 34.19 -35.95
N SER A 134 2.90 34.68 -35.97
CA SER A 134 2.60 35.99 -35.39
C SER A 134 2.80 35.99 -33.87
N PRO A 135 2.99 37.14 -33.20
CA PRO A 135 3.14 37.23 -31.75
C PRO A 135 1.99 36.54 -30.99
N ASP A 136 0.74 36.70 -31.46
CA ASP A 136 -0.45 36.12 -30.86
C ASP A 136 -0.45 34.57 -30.99
N GLN A 137 -0.05 34.07 -32.17
CA GLN A 137 0.08 32.64 -32.40
C GLN A 137 1.19 32.03 -31.53
N GLN A 138 2.30 32.73 -31.36
CA GLN A 138 3.38 32.30 -30.49
C GLN A 138 2.92 32.18 -29.03
N GLN A 139 2.15 33.18 -28.55
CA GLN A 139 1.60 33.13 -27.18
C GLN A 139 0.63 31.96 -26.98
N LEU A 140 -0.24 31.68 -27.97
CA LEU A 140 -1.13 30.52 -27.94
C LEU A 140 -0.35 29.19 -27.94
N LEU A 141 0.66 29.08 -28.79
CA LEU A 141 1.52 27.89 -28.85
C LEU A 141 2.21 27.63 -27.51
N ASP A 142 2.74 28.68 -26.88
CA ASP A 142 3.38 28.56 -25.56
C ASP A 142 2.39 28.14 -24.48
N ARG A 143 1.14 28.60 -24.55
CA ARG A 143 0.07 28.17 -23.65
C ARG A 143 -0.27 26.70 -23.84
N ILE A 144 -0.39 26.23 -25.09
CA ILE A 144 -0.66 24.83 -25.42
C ILE A 144 0.49 23.94 -24.91
N ARG A 145 1.75 24.35 -25.18
CA ARG A 145 2.95 23.63 -24.73
C ARG A 145 2.96 23.46 -23.21
N ARG A 146 2.74 24.55 -22.46
CA ARG A 146 2.68 24.46 -20.99
C ARG A 146 1.58 23.52 -20.51
N ASN A 147 0.41 23.53 -21.15
CA ASN A 147 -0.68 22.62 -20.80
C ASN A 147 -0.35 21.15 -21.12
N THR A 148 0.20 20.87 -22.29
CA THR A 148 0.63 19.51 -22.68
C THR A 148 1.69 18.97 -21.72
N GLN A 149 2.65 19.80 -21.31
CA GLN A 149 3.66 19.42 -20.32
C GLN A 149 3.04 19.14 -18.94
N LYS A 150 2.07 19.94 -18.50
CA LYS A 150 1.33 19.68 -17.25
C LYS A 150 0.55 18.37 -17.32
N GLN A 151 -0.13 18.10 -18.44
CA GLN A 151 -0.86 16.83 -18.63
C GLN A 151 0.08 15.62 -18.57
N LYS A 152 1.24 15.71 -19.24
CA LYS A 152 2.27 14.66 -19.20
C LYS A 152 2.73 14.37 -17.79
N GLN A 153 3.02 15.40 -17.00
CA GLN A 153 3.44 15.25 -15.60
C GLN A 153 2.33 14.65 -14.73
N LEU A 154 1.08 15.06 -14.93
CA LEU A 154 -0.07 14.52 -14.20
C LEU A 154 -0.26 13.02 -14.47
N ILE A 155 -0.20 12.62 -15.74
CA ILE A 155 -0.33 11.23 -16.15
C ILE A 155 0.81 10.40 -15.57
N ALA A 156 2.06 10.87 -15.67
CA ALA A 156 3.21 10.17 -15.09
C ALA A 156 3.05 9.95 -13.58
N ARG A 157 2.62 10.99 -12.84
CA ARG A 157 2.37 10.88 -11.39
C ARG A 157 1.21 9.94 -11.05
N LEU A 158 0.13 9.96 -11.85
CA LEU A 158 -1.01 9.05 -11.64
C LEU A 158 -0.60 7.58 -11.82
N LEU A 159 0.17 7.30 -12.87
CA LEU A 159 0.68 5.96 -13.15
C LEU A 159 1.65 5.47 -12.07
N GLU A 160 2.50 6.36 -11.57
CA GLU A 160 3.42 6.05 -10.48
C GLU A 160 2.64 5.76 -9.18
N LEU A 161 1.62 6.55 -8.85
CA LEU A 161 0.74 6.32 -7.71
C LEU A 161 0.04 4.96 -7.82
N ALA A 162 -0.53 4.64 -8.97
CA ALA A 162 -1.19 3.37 -9.21
C ALA A 162 -0.23 2.18 -9.05
N ARG A 163 1.04 2.32 -9.47
CA ARG A 163 2.08 1.31 -9.23
C ARG A 163 2.42 1.15 -7.75
N LEU A 164 2.50 2.25 -7.00
CA LEU A 164 2.78 2.19 -5.56
C LEU A 164 1.65 1.53 -4.78
N GLU A 165 0.41 1.84 -5.10
CA GLU A 165 -0.77 1.27 -4.46
C GLU A 165 -0.88 -0.26 -4.62
N ASN A 166 -0.40 -0.78 -5.75
CA ASN A 166 -0.37 -2.22 -6.00
C ASN A 166 0.84 -2.94 -5.38
N ARG A 167 1.76 -2.22 -4.71
CA ARG A 167 2.86 -2.84 -3.98
C ARG A 167 2.44 -3.24 -2.57
N ASP A 168 2.78 -4.46 -2.17
CA ASP A 168 2.58 -4.94 -0.80
C ASP A 168 3.71 -4.53 0.13
N SER A 169 4.92 -4.38 -0.41
CA SER A 169 6.14 -4.07 0.35
C SER A 169 7.12 -3.27 -0.49
N LEU A 170 8.12 -2.71 0.18
CA LEU A 170 9.25 -2.07 -0.47
C LEU A 170 10.08 -3.09 -1.25
N GLN A 171 10.55 -2.73 -2.44
CA GLN A 171 11.44 -3.57 -3.25
C GLN A 171 12.85 -3.63 -2.68
N SER A 172 13.29 -2.53 -2.08
CA SER A 172 14.56 -2.44 -1.37
C SER A 172 14.35 -1.66 -0.07
N THR A 173 15.01 -2.12 0.99
CA THR A 173 14.98 -1.44 2.28
C THR A 173 16.41 -1.26 2.76
N GLN A 174 16.77 -0.04 3.10
CA GLN A 174 18.07 0.30 3.65
C GLN A 174 17.94 1.29 4.81
N THR A 175 19.00 1.46 5.56
CA THR A 175 19.05 2.48 6.60
C THR A 175 19.20 3.86 5.97
N VAL A 176 18.21 4.72 6.16
CA VAL A 176 18.12 6.05 5.54
C VAL A 176 18.22 7.12 6.61
N ASP A 177 19.16 8.06 6.46
CA ASP A 177 19.27 9.25 7.31
C ASP A 177 18.23 10.29 6.86
N LEU A 178 17.13 10.40 7.61
CA LEU A 178 16.07 11.37 7.35
C LEU A 178 16.53 12.83 7.49
N ALA A 179 17.49 13.10 8.39
CA ALA A 179 17.99 14.46 8.55
C ALA A 179 18.71 14.93 7.28
N ASN A 180 19.53 14.06 6.69
CA ASN A 180 20.22 14.36 5.44
C ASN A 180 19.22 14.58 4.29
N LEU A 181 18.21 13.74 4.16
CA LEU A 181 17.17 13.92 3.14
C LEU A 181 16.40 15.24 3.31
N ALA A 182 16.07 15.60 4.56
CA ALA A 182 15.37 16.85 4.86
C ALA A 182 16.21 18.08 4.50
N VAL A 183 17.52 18.06 4.81
CA VAL A 183 18.46 19.14 4.47
C VAL A 183 18.60 19.28 2.94
N GLN A 184 18.75 18.17 2.22
CA GLN A 184 18.84 18.18 0.76
C GLN A 184 17.54 18.73 0.12
N ALA A 185 16.36 18.29 0.60
CA ALA A 185 15.07 18.80 0.14
C ALA A 185 14.96 20.33 0.31
N ALA A 186 15.36 20.83 1.49
CA ALA A 186 15.38 22.26 1.77
C ALA A 186 16.34 23.04 0.85
N GLN A 187 17.53 22.48 0.58
CA GLN A 187 18.50 23.09 -0.32
C GLN A 187 18.01 23.20 -1.76
N GLU A 188 17.39 22.14 -2.28
CA GLU A 188 16.86 22.13 -3.64
C GLU A 188 15.62 23.02 -3.80
N SER A 189 14.89 23.26 -2.71
CA SER A 189 13.72 24.16 -2.71
C SER A 189 14.07 25.64 -2.60
N ARG A 190 15.36 26.03 -2.51
CA ARG A 190 15.80 27.43 -2.29
C ARG A 190 15.18 28.41 -3.28
N ALA A 191 15.16 28.10 -4.55
CA ALA A 191 14.60 28.99 -5.58
C ALA A 191 13.10 29.27 -5.34
N ALA A 192 12.32 28.24 -4.98
CA ALA A 192 10.91 28.38 -4.67
C ALA A 192 10.67 29.16 -3.36
N LEU A 193 11.50 28.92 -2.35
CA LEU A 193 11.46 29.68 -1.10
C LEU A 193 11.75 31.17 -1.33
N GLN A 194 12.80 31.47 -2.09
CA GLN A 194 13.18 32.86 -2.41
C GLN A 194 12.11 33.57 -3.24
N ALA A 195 11.49 32.89 -4.21
CA ALA A 195 10.44 33.48 -5.03
C ALA A 195 9.22 33.94 -4.21
N LYS A 196 8.98 33.31 -3.06
CA LYS A 196 7.90 33.63 -2.10
C LYS A 196 8.38 34.35 -0.85
N GLN A 197 9.68 34.73 -0.79
CA GLN A 197 10.31 35.39 0.35
C GLN A 197 10.17 34.57 1.66
N LEU A 198 10.13 33.24 1.57
CA LEU A 198 9.97 32.35 2.72
C LEU A 198 11.31 32.08 3.41
N HIS A 199 11.24 31.98 4.73
CA HIS A 199 12.36 31.52 5.56
C HIS A 199 12.15 30.07 5.94
N ILE A 200 13.23 29.27 5.96
CA ILE A 200 13.15 27.89 6.39
C ILE A 200 14.02 27.67 7.64
N ALA A 201 13.39 27.18 8.72
CA ALA A 201 14.07 26.76 9.93
C ALA A 201 14.18 25.23 9.98
N LEU A 202 15.41 24.73 10.12
CA LEU A 202 15.71 23.31 10.17
C LEU A 202 16.09 22.90 11.60
N ASN A 203 15.34 21.98 12.17
CA ASN A 203 15.65 21.32 13.43
C ASN A 203 15.61 19.80 13.23
N CYS A 204 16.59 19.28 12.52
CA CYS A 204 16.66 17.89 12.10
C CYS A 204 17.91 17.20 12.67
N PRO A 205 17.89 16.77 13.95
CA PRO A 205 18.97 15.96 14.49
C PRO A 205 19.10 14.64 13.73
N PRO A 206 20.29 14.04 13.61
CA PRO A 206 20.51 12.79 12.88
C PRO A 206 19.56 11.69 13.35
N ARG A 207 18.83 11.11 12.42
CA ARG A 207 17.87 10.03 12.66
C ARG A 207 17.78 9.12 11.44
N ALA A 208 17.92 7.83 11.69
CA ALA A 208 17.80 6.81 10.65
C ALA A 208 16.47 6.03 10.78
N VAL A 209 15.92 5.67 9.65
CA VAL A 209 14.77 4.77 9.52
C VAL A 209 15.09 3.70 8.47
N GLN A 210 14.38 2.58 8.51
CA GLN A 210 14.45 1.58 7.44
C GLN A 210 13.47 1.95 6.33
N GLY A 211 13.94 2.01 5.08
CA GLY A 211 13.07 2.38 3.97
C GLY A 211 13.78 2.51 2.63
N ASP A 212 13.01 2.95 1.64
CA ASP A 212 13.49 3.29 0.30
C ASP A 212 13.82 4.80 0.27
N PRO A 213 15.09 5.20 0.06
CA PRO A 213 15.51 6.59 0.12
C PRO A 213 14.86 7.46 -0.98
N LEU A 214 14.57 6.89 -2.15
CA LEU A 214 13.93 7.65 -3.24
C LEU A 214 12.48 7.97 -2.89
N LEU A 215 11.75 6.99 -2.38
CA LEU A 215 10.35 7.20 -1.96
C LEU A 215 10.27 8.14 -0.75
N LEU A 216 11.15 7.97 0.25
CA LEU A 216 11.19 8.87 1.41
C LEU A 216 11.54 10.30 1.00
N ARG A 217 12.51 10.47 0.10
CA ARG A 217 12.83 11.77 -0.46
C ARG A 217 11.62 12.42 -1.13
N GLN A 218 10.92 11.67 -1.96
CA GLN A 218 9.73 12.14 -2.67
C GLN A 218 8.59 12.52 -1.72
N ALA A 219 8.42 11.78 -0.60
CA ALA A 219 7.46 12.15 0.44
C ALA A 219 7.82 13.49 1.10
N ILE A 220 9.10 13.71 1.43
CA ILE A 220 9.59 14.96 2.02
C ILE A 220 9.41 16.12 1.05
N ASP A 221 9.79 15.95 -0.23
CA ASP A 221 9.62 16.96 -1.27
C ASP A 221 8.15 17.34 -1.45
N ASN A 222 7.24 16.38 -1.48
CA ASN A 222 5.80 16.63 -1.58
C ASN A 222 5.28 17.47 -0.40
N LEU A 223 5.71 17.17 0.83
CA LEU A 223 5.31 17.96 1.99
C LEU A 223 5.90 19.38 1.94
N LEU A 224 7.16 19.49 1.56
CA LEU A 224 7.82 20.80 1.49
C LEU A 224 7.23 21.67 0.37
N TYR A 225 6.95 21.12 -0.80
CA TYR A 225 6.26 21.84 -1.88
C TYR A 225 4.86 22.28 -1.45
N ASN A 226 4.09 21.43 -0.76
CA ASN A 226 2.80 21.83 -0.22
C ASN A 226 2.94 22.96 0.80
N ALA A 227 3.92 22.90 1.70
CA ALA A 227 4.18 23.96 2.65
C ALA A 227 4.52 25.28 1.97
N ILE A 228 5.38 25.27 0.93
CA ILE A 228 5.71 26.45 0.13
C ILE A 228 4.47 27.00 -0.59
N ASP A 229 3.66 26.11 -1.18
CA ASP A 229 2.46 26.52 -1.93
C ASP A 229 1.45 27.27 -1.06
N PHE A 230 1.23 26.78 0.17
CA PHE A 230 0.19 27.30 1.08
C PHE A 230 0.72 28.27 2.15
N ALA A 231 2.04 28.46 2.24
CA ALA A 231 2.62 29.45 3.15
C ALA A 231 2.25 30.89 2.75
N GLU A 232 2.04 31.75 3.70
CA GLU A 232 1.95 33.21 3.50
C GLU A 232 3.30 33.76 3.03
N THR A 233 3.28 34.71 2.11
CA THR A 233 4.50 35.37 1.61
C THR A 233 5.26 36.01 2.76
N GLY A 234 6.58 35.82 2.83
CA GLY A 234 7.44 36.37 3.87
C GLY A 234 7.40 35.58 5.20
N SER A 235 6.64 34.47 5.27
CA SER A 235 6.52 33.68 6.50
C SER A 235 7.62 32.62 6.68
N GLU A 236 7.54 31.87 7.77
CA GLU A 236 8.47 30.79 8.10
C GLU A 236 7.88 29.42 7.83
N ILE A 237 8.70 28.56 7.23
CA ILE A 237 8.48 27.11 7.17
C ILE A 237 9.42 26.44 8.15
N ARG A 238 8.92 25.54 9.01
CA ARG A 238 9.73 24.76 9.94
C ARG A 238 9.75 23.29 9.56
N LEU A 239 10.95 22.77 9.41
CA LEU A 239 11.20 21.35 9.21
C LEU A 239 11.84 20.81 10.49
N SER A 240 11.19 19.85 11.14
CA SER A 240 11.68 19.29 12.39
C SER A 240 11.63 17.77 12.38
N LEU A 241 12.65 17.17 13.01
CA LEU A 241 12.75 15.73 13.18
C LEU A 241 12.84 15.41 14.67
N THR A 242 11.86 14.68 15.16
CA THR A 242 11.74 14.34 16.58
C THR A 242 11.63 12.83 16.78
N ARG A 243 12.08 12.34 17.94
CA ARG A 243 11.86 10.97 18.38
C ARG A 243 11.05 10.99 19.67
N SER A 244 9.95 10.26 19.68
CA SER A 244 9.10 10.05 20.85
C SER A 244 9.01 8.56 21.12
N ARG A 245 9.35 8.14 22.34
CA ARG A 245 9.40 6.77 22.90
C ARG A 245 9.52 5.59 21.89
N ASN A 246 8.70 5.53 20.84
CA ASN A 246 8.62 4.42 19.87
C ASN A 246 8.33 4.90 18.45
N ARG A 247 8.63 6.16 18.09
CA ARG A 247 8.31 6.75 16.78
C ARG A 247 9.35 7.78 16.41
N THR A 248 9.69 7.81 15.13
CA THR A 248 10.41 8.92 14.51
C THR A 248 9.39 9.75 13.73
N GLU A 249 9.35 11.06 13.95
CA GLU A 249 8.42 11.98 13.31
C GLU A 249 9.18 13.06 12.57
N LEU A 250 8.94 13.19 11.26
CA LEU A 250 9.40 14.33 10.47
C LEU A 250 8.18 15.22 10.23
N ALA A 251 8.24 16.45 10.74
CA ALA A 251 7.18 17.43 10.62
C ALA A 251 7.60 18.58 9.72
N VAL A 252 6.69 18.99 8.83
CA VAL A 252 6.77 20.19 8.01
C VAL A 252 5.63 21.09 8.42
N TYR A 253 5.94 22.22 9.01
CA TYR A 253 4.98 23.26 9.38
C TYR A 253 5.12 24.46 8.44
N ASN A 254 4.01 25.03 8.00
CA ASN A 254 3.96 26.31 7.32
C ASN A 254 2.99 27.25 8.03
N GLN A 255 3.35 28.50 8.10
CA GLN A 255 2.47 29.58 8.49
C GLN A 255 1.53 29.90 7.33
N GLY A 256 0.21 30.05 7.59
CA GLY A 256 -0.80 30.32 6.57
C GLY A 256 -2.20 29.94 7.04
N SER A 257 -3.17 30.09 6.15
CA SER A 257 -4.58 29.82 6.46
C SER A 257 -4.81 28.37 6.89
N PRO A 258 -5.59 28.15 7.95
CA PRO A 258 -5.91 26.81 8.41
C PRO A 258 -6.72 26.05 7.37
N VAL A 259 -6.54 24.75 7.34
CA VAL A 259 -7.34 23.83 6.53
C VAL A 259 -8.72 23.68 7.18
N PRO A 260 -9.84 23.86 6.45
CA PRO A 260 -11.15 23.58 7.00
C PRO A 260 -11.25 22.13 7.54
N ASP A 261 -11.90 21.94 8.70
CA ASP A 261 -11.94 20.62 9.35
C ASP A 261 -12.50 19.52 8.46
N TYR A 262 -13.52 19.82 7.66
CA TYR A 262 -14.08 18.87 6.70
C TYR A 262 -13.08 18.45 5.61
N ALA A 263 -12.07 19.26 5.35
CA ALA A 263 -11.07 19.04 4.30
C ALA A 263 -9.86 18.25 4.83
N LEU A 264 -9.54 18.32 6.13
CA LEU A 264 -8.40 17.60 6.72
C LEU A 264 -8.43 16.09 6.42
N VAL A 265 -9.62 15.48 6.47
CA VAL A 265 -9.81 14.05 6.16
C VAL A 265 -9.78 13.78 4.65
N LYS A 266 -10.13 14.78 3.82
CA LYS A 266 -10.24 14.63 2.37
C LYS A 266 -8.94 14.94 1.63
N ILE A 267 -8.08 15.81 2.17
CA ILE A 267 -6.83 16.23 1.52
C ILE A 267 -5.90 15.08 1.13
N PRO A 268 -5.79 13.96 1.89
CA PRO A 268 -5.01 12.81 1.46
C PRO A 268 -5.65 12.00 0.33
N GLN A 269 -6.92 12.29 -0.05
CA GLN A 269 -7.59 11.59 -1.15
C GLN A 269 -7.10 12.10 -2.51
N ARG A 270 -7.16 11.24 -3.52
CA ARG A 270 -6.74 11.56 -4.88
C ARG A 270 -7.56 12.69 -5.47
N PHE A 271 -6.90 13.59 -6.20
CA PHE A 271 -7.51 14.72 -6.90
C PHE A 271 -8.20 15.75 -5.99
N TYR A 272 -8.13 15.58 -4.68
CA TYR A 272 -8.64 16.57 -3.77
C TYR A 272 -7.58 17.64 -3.51
N SER A 273 -7.88 18.88 -3.81
CA SER A 273 -7.02 20.03 -3.51
C SER A 273 -7.84 21.27 -3.18
N LEU A 274 -7.34 22.04 -2.23
CA LEU A 274 -7.88 23.36 -1.91
C LEU A 274 -7.36 24.38 -2.92
N PRO A 275 -8.14 25.43 -3.24
CA PRO A 275 -7.66 26.53 -4.05
C PRO A 275 -6.52 27.27 -3.34
N ARG A 276 -5.49 27.69 -4.11
CA ARG A 276 -4.42 28.55 -3.64
C ARG A 276 -4.89 30.01 -3.58
N ALA A 277 -4.05 30.89 -3.01
CA ALA A 277 -4.34 32.31 -2.94
C ALA A 277 -4.57 32.97 -4.31
N ASP A 278 -3.93 32.45 -5.37
CA ASP A 278 -4.11 32.88 -6.76
C ASP A 278 -5.32 32.23 -7.47
N GLY A 279 -6.14 31.48 -6.77
CA GLY A 279 -7.27 30.71 -7.31
C GLY A 279 -6.89 29.44 -8.07
N SER A 280 -5.62 29.16 -8.28
CA SER A 280 -5.16 27.92 -8.92
C SER A 280 -5.36 26.72 -7.99
N ARG A 281 -5.40 25.51 -8.57
CA ARG A 281 -5.45 24.26 -7.82
C ARG A 281 -4.26 23.38 -8.18
N SER A 282 -3.73 22.68 -7.19
CA SER A 282 -2.77 21.62 -7.41
C SER A 282 -3.44 20.37 -7.98
N SER A 283 -2.66 19.41 -8.42
CA SER A 283 -3.19 18.13 -8.94
C SER A 283 -3.94 17.28 -7.90
N GLY A 284 -3.77 17.55 -6.61
CA GLY A 284 -4.32 16.73 -5.53
C GLY A 284 -3.73 15.33 -5.44
N LEU A 285 -2.55 15.08 -6.05
CA LEU A 285 -1.87 13.78 -6.03
C LEU A 285 -0.70 13.71 -5.03
N GLY A 286 -0.15 14.84 -4.60
CA GLY A 286 1.07 14.84 -3.75
C GLY A 286 0.85 14.16 -2.41
N LEU A 287 -0.22 14.47 -1.69
CA LEU A 287 -0.48 13.90 -0.37
C LEU A 287 -1.02 12.46 -0.43
N SER A 288 -1.78 12.10 -1.46
CA SER A 288 -2.16 10.70 -1.69
C SER A 288 -0.93 9.83 -1.99
N PHE A 289 0.03 10.35 -2.76
CA PHE A 289 1.30 9.71 -3.02
C PHE A 289 2.12 9.54 -1.73
N THR A 290 2.19 10.59 -0.92
CA THR A 290 2.86 10.54 0.39
C THR A 290 2.21 9.54 1.34
N THR A 291 0.87 9.45 1.33
CA THR A 291 0.14 8.46 2.13
C THR A 291 0.53 7.04 1.74
N GLU A 292 0.65 6.77 0.45
CA GLU A 292 1.00 5.47 -0.06
C GLU A 292 2.47 5.09 0.23
N ILE A 293 3.38 6.05 0.08
CA ILE A 293 4.77 5.87 0.53
C ILE A 293 4.81 5.50 2.00
N MET A 294 4.09 6.23 2.84
CA MET A 294 4.07 5.96 4.28
C MET A 294 3.46 4.60 4.61
N ARG A 295 2.43 4.14 3.88
CA ARG A 295 1.87 2.80 4.02
C ARG A 295 2.93 1.72 3.76
N LEU A 296 3.70 1.86 2.69
CA LEU A 296 4.79 0.93 2.35
C LEU A 296 5.91 0.92 3.40
N HIS A 297 6.10 2.02 4.11
CA HIS A 297 7.06 2.14 5.22
C HIS A 297 6.46 1.81 6.60
N HIS A 298 5.25 1.22 6.63
CA HIS A 298 4.50 0.91 7.86
C HIS A 298 4.27 2.14 8.77
N GLY A 299 4.38 3.33 8.18
CA GLY A 299 4.16 4.60 8.83
C GLY A 299 2.80 5.21 8.48
N ARG A 300 2.65 6.49 8.78
CA ARG A 300 1.43 7.23 8.44
C ARG A 300 1.71 8.72 8.21
N LEU A 301 0.93 9.33 7.33
CA LEU A 301 0.83 10.77 7.17
C LEU A 301 -0.23 11.32 8.15
N MET A 302 0.10 12.40 8.84
CA MET A 302 -0.82 13.14 9.70
C MET A 302 -0.84 14.60 9.31
N LEU A 303 -2.04 15.20 9.25
CA LEU A 303 -2.25 16.63 8.99
C LEU A 303 -2.99 17.21 10.18
N ALA A 304 -2.55 18.37 10.63
CA ALA A 304 -3.20 19.09 11.72
C ALA A 304 -3.07 20.61 11.54
N ASN A 305 -4.14 21.33 11.86
CA ASN A 305 -4.06 22.76 12.04
C ASN A 305 -3.24 23.09 13.30
N ARG A 306 -2.47 24.16 13.23
CA ARG A 306 -1.76 24.79 14.34
C ARG A 306 -2.24 26.22 14.48
N GLU A 307 -1.83 26.89 15.54
CA GLU A 307 -2.32 28.22 15.93
C GLU A 307 -2.30 29.23 14.74
N ASN A 308 -1.24 29.24 13.94
CA ASN A 308 -1.11 30.15 12.79
C ASN A 308 -0.71 29.41 11.51
N GLY A 309 -1.16 28.18 11.29
CA GLY A 309 -0.77 27.45 10.10
C GLY A 309 -1.15 25.97 10.11
N VAL A 310 -0.47 25.19 9.28
CA VAL A 310 -0.72 23.78 9.07
C VAL A 310 0.56 22.97 9.27
N GLU A 311 0.44 21.82 9.91
CA GLU A 311 1.54 20.90 10.10
C GLU A 311 1.22 19.55 9.45
N ALA A 312 2.10 19.09 8.57
CA ALA A 312 2.09 17.75 8.02
C ALA A 312 3.22 16.92 8.63
N ARG A 313 2.91 15.70 9.11
CA ARG A 313 3.87 14.82 9.76
C ARG A 313 3.94 13.46 9.10
N LEU A 314 5.17 12.99 8.83
CA LEU A 314 5.49 11.61 8.51
C LEU A 314 5.85 10.90 9.81
N VAL A 315 5.06 9.92 10.20
CA VAL A 315 5.25 9.18 11.46
C VAL A 315 5.71 7.77 11.13
N PHE A 316 6.93 7.44 11.51
CA PHE A 316 7.54 6.12 11.34
C PHE A 316 7.47 5.33 12.64
N PRO A 317 7.10 4.04 12.62
CA PRO A 317 7.30 3.18 13.78
C PRO A 317 8.79 3.01 14.04
N ASP A 318 9.20 2.95 15.31
CA ASP A 318 10.58 2.57 15.63
C ASP A 318 10.80 1.10 15.21
N VAL A 319 11.89 0.89 14.51
CA VAL A 319 12.40 -0.46 14.28
C VAL A 319 12.78 -1.01 15.65
N LYS A 320 12.07 -2.05 16.11
CA LYS A 320 12.58 -2.85 17.23
C LYS A 320 13.94 -3.37 16.77
N GLU A 321 15.01 -2.93 17.42
CA GLU A 321 16.30 -3.59 17.26
C GLU A 321 16.05 -5.08 17.48
N ALA A 322 16.27 -5.88 16.43
CA ALA A 322 16.25 -7.31 16.54
C ALA A 322 17.42 -7.67 17.47
N THR A 323 17.08 -7.99 18.72
CA THR A 323 17.96 -8.57 19.73
C THR A 323 18.26 -10.01 19.34
#